data_0ae3dba6686e745acdd341987c0e67b5
#
_entry.id   0ae3dba6686e745acdd341987c0e67b5
#
_cell.length_a   1.000
_cell.length_b   1.000
_cell.length_c   1.000
_cell.angle_alpha   90.00
_cell.angle_beta   90.00
_cell.angle_gamma   90.00
#
_symmetry.space_group_name_H-M   'P 1'
#
loop_
_entity.id
_entity.type
_entity.pdbx_description
1 polymer ?
#
loop_
_entity_poly.entity_id
_entity_poly.type
_entity_poly.pdbx_seq_one_letter_code
_entity_poly.pdbx_strand_id
1 'polypeptide(L)'
;DINPDAQVLCIPRALDDAMSDEAFKAYLDRFPGHKATDYLILGCTDNFAAQKRSSMLALKYGMPYLAAMMYAHGAAAELIFLYPGVTASCPRCLLRSRFEQYEHGYQNDVDSSACPIFATERMNATKGYLALMLLLYHEAPGSPFNTMLDAVKDRNFVWIRLAPDLKEQLGIQLFDQVLGGDAGCFAYMDETLWVPQHPDRPEFGAKPCKMCGGTGDLRHLQVDWAELDTRAIHFDT
;
A
#
# COMPACT_ATOMS: atom_id res chain seq x y z
N ASP A 1 -4.21 22.45 17.81
CA ASP A 1 -3.52 22.44 16.51
C ASP A 1 -2.14 21.84 16.67
N ILE A 2 -1.91 20.69 15.98
CA ILE A 2 -0.65 19.94 16.10
C ILE A 2 0.44 20.62 15.25
N ASN A 3 0.08 21.17 14.10
CA ASN A 3 0.99 21.94 13.24
C ASN A 3 0.21 23.14 12.66
N PRO A 4 0.44 24.37 13.19
CA PRO A 4 -0.26 25.56 12.72
C PRO A 4 0.12 25.98 11.30
N ASP A 5 1.26 25.53 10.78
CA ASP A 5 1.73 25.86 9.43
C ASP A 5 1.20 24.88 8.36
N ALA A 6 0.51 23.81 8.78
CA ALA A 6 -0.06 22.85 7.84
C ALA A 6 -1.22 23.46 7.06
N GLN A 7 -1.13 23.40 5.74
CA GLN A 7 -2.23 23.78 4.86
C GLN A 7 -3.08 22.54 4.59
N VAL A 8 -4.36 22.61 4.93
CA VAL A 8 -5.31 21.51 4.74
C VAL A 8 -6.32 21.91 3.67
N LEU A 9 -6.38 21.11 2.59
CA LEU A 9 -7.39 21.22 1.56
C LEU A 9 -8.34 20.03 1.64
N CYS A 10 -9.58 20.30 2.02
CA CYS A 10 -10.63 19.27 2.00
C CYS A 10 -11.28 19.19 0.61
N ILE A 11 -11.26 18.01 -0.01
CA ILE A 11 -11.87 17.75 -1.29
C ILE A 11 -13.02 16.78 -1.07
N PRO A 12 -14.28 17.20 -1.16
CA PRO A 12 -15.44 16.33 -0.91
C PRO A 12 -15.75 15.45 -2.13
N ARG A 13 -14.79 14.66 -2.56
CA ARG A 13 -14.89 13.72 -3.68
C ARG A 13 -14.15 12.44 -3.34
N ALA A 14 -14.70 11.31 -3.74
CA ALA A 14 -13.99 10.03 -3.66
C ALA A 14 -12.83 10.02 -4.67
N LEU A 15 -11.73 9.43 -4.25
CA LEU A 15 -10.61 9.08 -5.12
C LEU A 15 -10.86 7.68 -5.67
N ASP A 16 -11.80 7.57 -6.59
CA ASP A 16 -12.22 6.34 -7.24
C ASP A 16 -12.16 6.48 -8.77
N ASP A 17 -12.76 5.54 -9.48
CA ASP A 17 -12.79 5.54 -10.95
C ASP A 17 -13.59 6.71 -11.55
N ALA A 18 -14.39 7.43 -10.74
CA ALA A 18 -15.10 8.62 -11.21
C ALA A 18 -14.20 9.88 -11.26
N MET A 19 -13.08 9.89 -10.54
CA MET A 19 -12.12 10.99 -10.63
C MET A 19 -11.22 10.79 -11.84
N SER A 20 -11.22 11.74 -12.79
CA SER A 20 -10.31 11.70 -13.92
C SER A 20 -8.87 11.97 -13.52
N ASP A 21 -7.94 11.53 -14.36
CA ASP A 21 -6.51 11.78 -14.15
C ASP A 21 -6.19 13.28 -14.19
N GLU A 22 -6.85 14.03 -15.08
CA GLU A 22 -6.71 15.47 -15.19
C GLU A 22 -7.21 16.17 -13.92
N ALA A 23 -8.33 15.72 -13.36
CA ALA A 23 -8.85 16.25 -12.11
C ALA A 23 -7.89 15.98 -10.94
N PHE A 24 -7.30 14.80 -10.88
CA PHE A 24 -6.27 14.48 -9.89
C PHE A 24 -5.02 15.37 -10.08
N LYS A 25 -4.53 15.46 -11.32
CA LYS A 25 -3.38 16.30 -11.65
C LYS A 25 -3.61 17.77 -11.27
N ALA A 26 -4.81 18.28 -11.47
CA ALA A 26 -5.15 19.67 -11.11
C ALA A 26 -5.03 19.95 -9.61
N TYR A 27 -5.07 18.95 -8.74
CA TYR A 27 -4.76 19.12 -7.31
C TYR A 27 -3.26 19.21 -7.07
N LEU A 28 -2.46 18.43 -7.77
CA LEU A 28 -1.00 18.48 -7.68
C LEU A 28 -0.45 19.83 -8.19
N ASP A 29 -1.03 20.35 -9.26
CA ASP A 29 -0.63 21.63 -9.89
C ASP A 29 -0.88 22.85 -8.96
N ARG A 30 -1.61 22.68 -7.87
CA ARG A 30 -1.76 23.73 -6.84
C ARG A 30 -0.51 23.95 -6.00
N PHE A 31 0.41 23.02 -6.04
CA PHE A 31 1.67 23.05 -5.31
C PHE A 31 2.84 23.01 -6.31
N PRO A 32 3.05 24.11 -7.08
CA PRO A 32 4.07 24.12 -8.12
C PRO A 32 5.47 24.05 -7.52
N GLY A 33 6.40 23.47 -8.28
CA GLY A 33 7.81 23.38 -7.89
C GLY A 33 8.17 22.14 -7.07
N HIS A 34 7.18 21.29 -6.74
CA HIS A 34 7.43 20.02 -6.09
C HIS A 34 7.68 18.90 -7.09
N LYS A 35 8.59 17.98 -6.74
CA LYS A 35 8.84 16.76 -7.51
C LYS A 35 7.80 15.71 -7.12
N ALA A 36 7.62 14.69 -7.94
CA ALA A 36 6.73 13.58 -7.63
C ALA A 36 7.06 12.91 -6.28
N THR A 37 8.33 12.86 -5.92
CA THR A 37 8.82 12.28 -4.68
C THR A 37 8.59 13.12 -3.43
N ASP A 38 8.19 14.39 -3.58
CA ASP A 38 7.82 15.27 -2.47
C ASP A 38 6.35 15.05 -2.03
N TYR A 39 5.62 14.22 -2.75
CA TYR A 39 4.25 13.84 -2.43
C TYR A 39 4.21 12.43 -1.85
N LEU A 40 3.19 12.14 -1.08
CA LEU A 40 2.86 10.82 -0.60
C LEU A 40 1.34 10.61 -0.71
N ILE A 41 0.94 9.57 -1.43
CA ILE A 41 -0.46 9.15 -1.42
C ILE A 41 -0.69 8.18 -0.27
N LEU A 42 -1.61 8.53 0.64
CA LEU A 42 -2.04 7.68 1.74
C LEU A 42 -3.37 7.01 1.42
N GLY A 43 -3.35 5.69 1.18
CA GLY A 43 -4.54 4.87 0.97
C GLY A 43 -5.14 4.40 2.30
N CYS A 44 -5.84 5.29 2.99
CA CYS A 44 -6.46 5.02 4.30
C CYS A 44 -7.98 4.80 4.16
N THR A 45 -8.39 3.96 3.22
CA THR A 45 -9.78 3.63 2.93
C THR A 45 -10.00 2.13 3.02
N ASP A 46 -11.19 1.72 3.42
CA ASP A 46 -11.67 0.34 3.40
C ASP A 46 -12.18 -0.09 2.01
N ASN A 47 -12.27 0.84 1.09
CA ASN A 47 -12.74 0.60 -0.29
C ASN A 47 -11.58 0.18 -1.20
N PHE A 48 -11.63 -1.05 -1.72
CA PHE A 48 -10.58 -1.58 -2.59
C PHE A 48 -10.47 -0.82 -3.92
N ALA A 49 -11.57 -0.37 -4.52
CA ALA A 49 -11.53 0.40 -5.76
C ALA A 49 -10.75 1.71 -5.57
N ALA A 50 -10.97 2.40 -4.45
CA ALA A 50 -10.22 3.60 -4.08
C ALA A 50 -8.73 3.29 -3.83
N GLN A 51 -8.42 2.19 -3.16
CA GLN A 51 -7.02 1.76 -2.95
C GLN A 51 -6.33 1.39 -4.27
N LYS A 52 -7.01 0.64 -5.13
CA LYS A 52 -6.54 0.33 -6.48
C LYS A 52 -6.26 1.62 -7.25
N ARG A 53 -7.24 2.52 -7.33
CA ARG A 53 -7.13 3.78 -8.06
C ARG A 53 -5.97 4.64 -7.53
N SER A 54 -5.87 4.83 -6.22
CA SER A 54 -4.80 5.63 -5.61
C SER A 54 -3.40 5.03 -5.85
N SER A 55 -3.27 3.70 -5.77
CA SER A 55 -2.00 3.03 -6.07
C SER A 55 -1.58 3.17 -7.53
N MET A 56 -2.53 3.13 -8.45
CA MET A 56 -2.27 3.32 -9.87
C MET A 56 -1.86 4.75 -10.19
N LEU A 57 -2.50 5.74 -9.57
CA LEU A 57 -2.11 7.14 -9.70
C LEU A 57 -0.70 7.39 -9.15
N ALA A 58 -0.37 6.80 -8.00
CA ALA A 58 0.98 6.86 -7.45
C ALA A 58 2.03 6.33 -8.44
N LEU A 59 1.75 5.19 -9.04
CA LEU A 59 2.62 4.60 -10.06
C LEU A 59 2.71 5.49 -11.31
N LYS A 60 1.58 5.96 -11.83
CA LYS A 60 1.53 6.80 -13.03
C LYS A 60 2.34 8.07 -12.89
N TYR A 61 2.23 8.73 -11.74
CA TYR A 61 2.89 10.00 -11.48
C TYR A 61 4.24 9.87 -10.75
N GLY A 62 4.70 8.64 -10.49
CA GLY A 62 6.00 8.41 -9.83
C GLY A 62 6.03 8.82 -8.36
N MET A 63 4.88 8.82 -7.69
CA MET A 63 4.77 9.25 -6.30
C MET A 63 4.88 8.05 -5.32
N PRO A 64 5.51 8.23 -4.16
CA PRO A 64 5.39 7.28 -3.07
C PRO A 64 3.94 7.00 -2.67
N TYR A 65 3.67 5.76 -2.26
CA TYR A 65 2.36 5.30 -1.84
C TYR A 65 2.46 4.50 -0.54
N LEU A 66 1.52 4.71 0.34
CA LEU A 66 1.37 3.94 1.57
C LEU A 66 -0.11 3.65 1.81
N ALA A 67 -0.47 2.38 1.86
CA ALA A 67 -1.80 1.94 2.27
C ALA A 67 -1.73 1.26 3.64
N ALA A 68 -2.77 1.46 4.43
CA ALA A 68 -2.95 0.80 5.72
C ALA A 68 -4.38 0.28 5.82
N MET A 69 -4.51 -0.99 6.14
CA MET A 69 -5.78 -1.71 6.24
C MET A 69 -5.87 -2.41 7.58
N MET A 70 -7.01 -2.32 8.24
CA MET A 70 -7.29 -2.96 9.50
C MET A 70 -8.27 -4.10 9.27
N TYR A 71 -7.98 -5.26 9.85
CA TYR A 71 -8.92 -6.38 9.87
C TYR A 71 -10.02 -6.15 10.92
N ALA A 72 -11.12 -6.89 10.77
CA ALA A 72 -12.26 -6.81 11.67
C ALA A 72 -11.84 -6.85 13.15
N HIS A 73 -12.52 -6.09 13.97
CA HIS A 73 -12.29 -5.98 15.42
C HIS A 73 -10.87 -5.52 15.83
N GLY A 74 -10.05 -5.04 14.88
CA GLY A 74 -8.68 -4.66 15.18
C GLY A 74 -7.75 -5.85 15.47
N ALA A 75 -8.08 -7.04 14.96
CA ALA A 75 -7.31 -8.24 15.24
C ALA A 75 -5.93 -8.23 14.58
N ALA A 76 -5.82 -7.63 13.41
CA ALA A 76 -4.57 -7.45 12.68
C ALA A 76 -4.63 -6.22 11.78
N ALA A 77 -3.47 -5.81 11.30
CA ALA A 77 -3.35 -4.76 10.28
C ALA A 77 -2.33 -5.18 9.22
N GLU A 78 -2.49 -4.63 8.04
CA GLU A 78 -1.50 -4.72 6.98
C GLU A 78 -1.16 -3.34 6.44
N LEU A 79 0.11 -3.14 6.12
CA LEU A 79 0.59 -1.91 5.48
C LEU A 79 1.36 -2.29 4.22
N ILE A 80 1.10 -1.54 3.17
CA ILE A 80 1.75 -1.71 1.88
C ILE A 80 2.37 -0.38 1.52
N PHE A 81 3.65 -0.38 1.21
CA PHE A 81 4.30 0.82 0.74
C PHE A 81 4.98 0.60 -0.61
N LEU A 82 5.04 1.65 -1.38
CA LEU A 82 5.67 1.68 -2.68
C LEU A 82 6.52 2.96 -2.79
N TYR A 83 7.74 2.78 -3.24
CA TYR A 83 8.56 3.88 -3.74
C TYR A 83 8.93 3.53 -5.19
N PRO A 84 8.36 4.21 -6.19
CA PRO A 84 8.55 3.88 -7.59
C PRO A 84 10.03 3.82 -7.98
N GLY A 85 10.45 2.71 -8.59
CA GLY A 85 11.84 2.50 -8.98
C GLY A 85 12.80 2.07 -7.86
N VAL A 86 12.32 1.95 -6.61
CA VAL A 86 13.11 1.53 -5.45
C VAL A 86 12.58 0.22 -4.85
N THR A 87 11.28 0.17 -4.52
CA THR A 87 10.70 -1.04 -3.92
C THR A 87 10.47 -2.14 -4.95
N ALA A 88 10.67 -3.39 -4.54
CA ALA A 88 10.67 -4.55 -5.44
C ALA A 88 9.31 -4.91 -6.03
N SER A 89 8.22 -4.59 -5.33
CA SER A 89 6.87 -5.01 -5.70
C SER A 89 5.89 -3.85 -5.70
N CYS A 90 5.00 -3.80 -6.68
CA CYS A 90 3.89 -2.87 -6.68
C CYS A 90 2.70 -3.41 -5.87
N PRO A 91 1.69 -2.60 -5.52
CA PRO A 91 0.53 -3.04 -4.77
C PRO A 91 -0.22 -4.22 -5.42
N ARG A 92 -0.26 -4.31 -6.75
CA ARG A 92 -0.85 -5.46 -7.44
C ARG A 92 -0.04 -6.75 -7.21
N CYS A 93 1.28 -6.68 -7.17
CA CYS A 93 2.10 -7.84 -6.82
C CYS A 93 1.80 -8.33 -5.41
N LEU A 94 1.69 -7.40 -4.47
CA LEU A 94 1.49 -7.69 -3.05
C LEU A 94 0.09 -8.24 -2.76
N LEU A 95 -0.92 -7.71 -3.44
CA LEU A 95 -2.33 -8.06 -3.23
C LEU A 95 -2.92 -8.84 -4.42
N ARG A 96 -2.10 -9.64 -5.09
CA ARG A 96 -2.47 -10.30 -6.34
C ARG A 96 -3.82 -11.02 -6.27
N SER A 97 -4.01 -11.84 -5.25
CA SER A 97 -5.26 -12.60 -5.08
C SER A 97 -6.49 -11.70 -4.91
N ARG A 98 -6.35 -10.56 -4.24
CA ARG A 98 -7.45 -9.59 -4.12
C ARG A 98 -7.76 -8.94 -5.45
N PHE A 99 -6.74 -8.49 -6.18
CA PHE A 99 -6.94 -7.93 -7.51
C PHE A 99 -7.65 -8.93 -8.43
N GLU A 100 -7.22 -10.18 -8.43
CA GLU A 100 -7.86 -11.26 -9.21
C GLU A 100 -9.31 -11.49 -8.79
N GLN A 101 -9.61 -11.52 -7.50
CA GLN A 101 -10.99 -11.69 -7.01
C GLN A 101 -11.90 -10.54 -7.44
N TYR A 102 -11.43 -9.30 -7.35
CA TYR A 102 -12.19 -8.13 -7.80
C TYR A 102 -12.39 -8.11 -9.31
N GLU A 103 -11.42 -8.54 -10.09
CA GLU A 103 -11.55 -8.71 -11.54
C GLU A 103 -12.60 -9.76 -11.91
N HIS A 104 -12.81 -10.75 -11.05
CA HIS A 104 -13.86 -11.76 -11.19
C HIS A 104 -15.22 -11.37 -10.55
N GLY A 105 -15.38 -10.10 -10.20
CA GLY A 105 -16.64 -9.55 -9.69
C GLY A 105 -16.88 -9.69 -8.20
N TYR A 106 -15.87 -10.07 -7.42
CA TYR A 106 -16.00 -10.01 -5.96
C TYR A 106 -16.19 -8.57 -5.52
N GLN A 107 -17.14 -8.32 -4.66
CA GLN A 107 -17.33 -7.02 -4.00
C GLN A 107 -17.05 -7.17 -2.52
N ASN A 108 -16.37 -6.18 -1.97
CA ASN A 108 -16.06 -6.16 -0.55
C ASN A 108 -17.23 -5.52 0.21
N ASP A 109 -18.16 -6.35 0.67
CA ASP A 109 -19.29 -5.93 1.51
C ASP A 109 -18.91 -6.01 3.01
N VAL A 110 -17.73 -5.53 3.36
CA VAL A 110 -17.31 -5.52 4.76
C VAL A 110 -18.00 -4.37 5.48
N ASP A 111 -18.96 -4.72 6.33
CA ASP A 111 -19.46 -3.79 7.32
C ASP A 111 -18.32 -3.36 8.24
N SER A 112 -18.20 -2.05 8.45
CA SER A 112 -17.22 -1.51 9.38
C SER A 112 -17.50 -2.03 10.79
N SER A 113 -16.73 -2.99 11.24
CA SER A 113 -16.75 -3.41 12.63
C SER A 113 -15.92 -2.46 13.48
N ALA A 114 -16.42 -2.12 14.67
CA ALA A 114 -15.71 -1.26 15.59
C ALA A 114 -14.29 -1.81 15.86
N CYS A 115 -13.31 -0.94 15.81
CA CYS A 115 -11.92 -1.26 16.11
C CYS A 115 -11.50 -0.54 17.40
N PRO A 116 -10.86 -1.23 18.35
CA PRO A 116 -10.33 -0.60 19.55
C PRO A 116 -9.29 0.46 19.20
N ILE A 117 -9.34 1.60 19.88
CA ILE A 117 -8.44 2.73 19.59
C ILE A 117 -6.96 2.36 19.72
N PHE A 118 -6.60 1.51 20.67
CA PHE A 118 -5.21 1.09 20.86
C PHE A 118 -4.68 0.28 19.66
N ALA A 119 -5.52 -0.50 18.97
CA ALA A 119 -5.13 -1.21 17.76
C ALA A 119 -4.87 -0.23 16.60
N THR A 120 -5.74 0.78 16.46
CA THR A 120 -5.58 1.85 15.47
C THR A 120 -4.31 2.67 15.74
N GLU A 121 -4.04 3.04 16.99
CA GLU A 121 -2.85 3.81 17.36
C GLU A 121 -1.56 3.04 17.06
N ARG A 122 -1.53 1.75 17.27
CA ARG A 122 -0.36 0.92 16.95
C ARG A 122 -0.10 0.85 15.44
N MET A 123 -1.13 0.60 14.66
CA MET A 123 -1.03 0.66 13.21
C MET A 123 -0.58 2.06 12.75
N ASN A 124 -1.14 3.12 13.33
CA ASN A 124 -0.82 4.49 12.98
C ASN A 124 0.64 4.86 13.33
N ALA A 125 1.20 4.36 14.42
CA ALA A 125 2.60 4.57 14.76
C ALA A 125 3.52 3.99 13.66
N THR A 126 3.28 2.77 13.23
CA THR A 126 4.02 2.14 12.12
C THR A 126 3.81 2.89 10.80
N LYS A 127 2.56 3.26 10.50
CA LYS A 127 2.22 4.04 9.31
C LYS A 127 2.95 5.38 9.27
N GLY A 128 2.97 6.11 10.40
CA GLY A 128 3.69 7.38 10.51
C GLY A 128 5.18 7.25 10.26
N TYR A 129 5.80 6.20 10.79
CA TYR A 129 7.22 5.92 10.55
C TYR A 129 7.50 5.60 9.08
N LEU A 130 6.66 4.78 8.44
CA LEU A 130 6.77 4.48 7.01
C LEU A 130 6.55 5.73 6.14
N ALA A 131 5.61 6.58 6.51
CA ALA A 131 5.36 7.84 5.80
C ALA A 131 6.59 8.74 5.82
N LEU A 132 7.23 8.90 6.98
CA LEU A 132 8.47 9.66 7.10
C LEU A 132 9.61 9.03 6.29
N MET A 133 9.76 7.71 6.34
CA MET A 133 10.75 6.99 5.53
C MET A 133 10.58 7.27 4.04
N LEU A 134 9.34 7.24 3.53
CA LEU A 134 9.06 7.49 2.12
C LEU A 134 9.28 8.94 1.72
N LEU A 135 8.85 9.90 2.53
CA LEU A 135 8.99 11.33 2.22
C LEU A 135 10.43 11.82 2.31
N LEU A 136 11.23 11.29 3.25
CA LEU A 136 12.57 11.76 3.52
C LEU A 136 13.67 10.95 2.82
N TYR A 137 13.32 9.99 1.98
CA TYR A 137 14.27 9.09 1.32
C TYR A 137 15.33 9.84 0.49
N HIS A 138 14.95 10.90 -0.20
CA HIS A 138 15.86 11.68 -1.05
C HIS A 138 16.33 12.99 -0.44
N GLU A 139 15.80 13.37 0.71
CA GLU A 139 16.07 14.69 1.31
C GLU A 139 17.50 14.83 1.83
N ALA A 140 18.03 13.78 2.44
CA ALA A 140 19.35 13.81 3.03
C ALA A 140 20.10 12.49 2.78
N PRO A 141 21.05 12.45 1.86
CA PRO A 141 21.91 11.28 1.65
C PRO A 141 22.55 10.84 2.97
N GLY A 142 22.42 9.55 3.30
CA GLY A 142 22.92 8.98 4.55
C GLY A 142 22.03 9.21 5.78
N SER A 143 20.82 9.74 5.60
CA SER A 143 19.84 9.79 6.69
C SER A 143 19.43 8.37 7.12
N PRO A 144 18.99 8.19 8.39
CA PRO A 144 18.46 6.89 8.83
C PRO A 144 17.32 6.37 7.96
N PHE A 145 16.51 7.26 7.39
CA PHE A 145 15.38 6.90 6.54
C PHE A 145 15.81 6.32 5.19
N ASN A 146 16.89 6.82 4.59
CA ASN A 146 17.46 6.24 3.37
C ASN A 146 17.95 4.82 3.63
N THR A 147 18.75 4.65 4.66
CA THR A 147 19.27 3.34 5.07
C THR A 147 18.13 2.36 5.37
N MET A 148 17.07 2.83 6.01
CA MET A 148 15.91 2.00 6.31
C MET A 148 15.19 1.55 5.05
N LEU A 149 14.85 2.46 4.13
CA LEU A 149 14.17 2.07 2.90
C LEU A 149 15.01 1.10 2.08
N ASP A 150 16.32 1.33 1.97
CA ASP A 150 17.23 0.43 1.27
C ASP A 150 17.27 -0.97 1.90
N ALA A 151 17.17 -1.05 3.22
CA ALA A 151 17.16 -2.32 3.94
C ALA A 151 15.84 -3.11 3.79
N VAL A 152 14.73 -2.43 3.50
CA VAL A 152 13.37 -3.05 3.43
C VAL A 152 12.70 -2.93 2.07
N LYS A 153 13.40 -2.47 1.05
CA LYS A 153 12.84 -2.26 -0.30
C LYS A 153 12.27 -3.52 -0.95
N ASP A 154 12.74 -4.69 -0.55
CA ASP A 154 12.23 -5.99 -0.95
C ASP A 154 11.19 -6.57 0.02
N ARG A 155 10.76 -5.78 1.02
CA ARG A 155 9.86 -6.18 2.10
C ARG A 155 8.74 -5.15 2.29
N ASN A 156 8.23 -4.64 1.20
CA ASN A 156 7.28 -3.54 1.21
C ASN A 156 5.83 -3.98 1.47
N PHE A 157 5.66 -5.12 2.14
CA PHE A 157 4.43 -5.59 2.74
C PHE A 157 4.67 -5.92 4.22
N VAL A 158 3.92 -5.27 5.10
CA VAL A 158 4.08 -5.39 6.55
C VAL A 158 2.77 -5.86 7.15
N TRP A 159 2.83 -6.92 7.94
CA TRP A 159 1.71 -7.42 8.73
C TRP A 159 1.94 -7.17 10.21
N ILE A 160 0.89 -6.74 10.91
CA ILE A 160 0.92 -6.50 12.34
C ILE A 160 -0.16 -7.36 12.98
N ARG A 161 0.22 -8.25 13.88
CA ARG A 161 -0.70 -8.94 14.75
C ARG A 161 -1.05 -8.03 15.92
N LEU A 162 -2.34 -7.84 16.15
CA LEU A 162 -2.85 -6.97 17.21
C LEU A 162 -3.67 -7.74 18.26
N ALA A 163 -4.08 -8.98 17.93
CA ALA A 163 -4.78 -9.86 18.82
C ALA A 163 -4.16 -11.28 18.81
N PRO A 164 -4.11 -11.96 19.95
CA PRO A 164 -3.51 -13.30 20.04
C PRO A 164 -4.35 -14.40 19.38
N ASP A 165 -5.64 -14.20 19.28
CA ASP A 165 -6.65 -15.15 18.78
C ASP A 165 -7.08 -14.86 17.34
N LEU A 166 -6.17 -14.39 16.52
CA LEU A 166 -6.41 -13.99 15.13
C LEU A 166 -7.10 -15.07 14.30
N LYS A 167 -6.67 -16.32 14.47
CA LYS A 167 -7.23 -17.45 13.74
C LYS A 167 -8.68 -17.72 14.13
N GLU A 168 -8.97 -17.68 15.41
CA GLU A 168 -10.31 -17.92 15.98
C GLU A 168 -11.27 -16.80 15.59
N GLN A 169 -10.80 -15.55 15.58
CA GLN A 169 -11.64 -14.40 15.24
C GLN A 169 -11.92 -14.26 13.76
N LEU A 170 -10.92 -14.46 12.91
CA LEU A 170 -11.00 -14.15 11.49
C LEU A 170 -10.92 -15.39 10.59
N GLY A 171 -10.61 -16.57 11.13
CA GLY A 171 -10.35 -17.76 10.34
C GLY A 171 -9.12 -17.65 9.42
N ILE A 172 -8.30 -16.63 9.60
CA ILE A 172 -7.16 -16.32 8.75
C ILE A 172 -5.89 -16.90 9.37
N GLN A 173 -5.16 -17.68 8.58
CA GLN A 173 -3.86 -18.25 8.96
C GLN A 173 -2.70 -17.45 8.33
N LEU A 174 -2.81 -16.13 8.32
CA LEU A 174 -1.90 -15.26 7.60
C LEU A 174 -0.46 -15.41 8.11
N PHE A 175 -0.29 -15.39 9.43
CA PHE A 175 1.01 -15.56 10.06
C PHE A 175 1.52 -16.99 9.95
N ASP A 176 0.63 -17.99 10.02
CA ASP A 176 0.99 -19.39 9.84
C ASP A 176 1.59 -19.66 8.46
N GLN A 177 1.04 -19.05 7.42
CA GLN A 177 1.53 -19.18 6.05
C GLN A 177 2.95 -18.63 5.89
N VAL A 178 3.25 -17.52 6.54
CA VAL A 178 4.58 -16.88 6.47
C VAL A 178 5.60 -17.59 7.36
N LEU A 179 5.16 -18.08 8.51
CA LEU A 179 6.05 -18.65 9.54
C LEU A 179 6.17 -20.19 9.46
N GLY A 180 5.54 -20.81 8.47
CA GLY A 180 5.69 -22.26 8.24
C GLY A 180 4.76 -23.15 9.04
N GLY A 181 3.61 -22.63 9.49
CA GLY A 181 2.48 -23.45 9.91
C GLY A 181 2.34 -23.76 11.39
N ASP A 182 3.21 -23.27 12.26
CA ASP A 182 3.06 -23.44 13.71
C ASP A 182 2.91 -22.10 14.43
N ALA A 183 1.76 -21.45 14.21
CA ALA A 183 1.45 -20.19 14.88
C ALA A 183 1.02 -20.39 16.35
N GLY A 184 0.88 -21.63 16.83
CA GLY A 184 0.59 -21.89 18.21
C GLY A 184 1.65 -21.38 19.19
N CYS A 185 2.88 -21.23 18.72
CA CYS A 185 3.96 -20.63 19.50
C CYS A 185 3.97 -19.09 19.47
N PHE A 186 3.20 -18.46 18.59
CA PHE A 186 3.13 -17.01 18.42
C PHE A 186 1.82 -16.42 18.98
N ALA A 187 1.42 -16.88 20.14
CA ALA A 187 0.27 -16.32 20.86
C ALA A 187 0.55 -14.94 21.48
N TYR A 188 1.39 -14.14 20.81
CA TYR A 188 1.76 -12.82 21.29
C TYR A 188 0.98 -11.74 20.57
N MET A 189 0.61 -10.71 21.31
CA MET A 189 0.30 -9.39 20.77
C MET A 189 1.64 -8.76 20.34
N ASP A 190 1.62 -7.88 19.36
CA ASP A 190 2.77 -7.05 18.96
C ASP A 190 3.74 -7.62 17.95
N GLU A 191 3.36 -8.64 17.22
CA GLU A 191 4.20 -9.14 16.14
C GLU A 191 4.08 -8.29 14.88
N THR A 192 5.24 -7.93 14.34
CA THR A 192 5.32 -7.22 13.06
C THR A 192 6.20 -8.01 12.11
N LEU A 193 5.62 -8.41 10.99
CA LEU A 193 6.30 -9.17 9.95
C LEU A 193 6.52 -8.29 8.71
N TRP A 194 7.77 -8.19 8.32
CA TRP A 194 8.19 -7.59 7.06
C TRP A 194 8.35 -8.69 6.03
N VAL A 195 7.35 -8.85 5.20
CA VAL A 195 7.24 -9.98 4.28
C VAL A 195 8.15 -9.78 3.08
N PRO A 196 9.17 -10.64 2.86
CA PRO A 196 10.02 -10.55 1.70
C PRO A 196 9.19 -10.72 0.42
N GLN A 197 9.38 -9.81 -0.52
CA GLN A 197 8.72 -9.83 -1.81
C GLN A 197 9.77 -10.07 -2.90
N HIS A 198 9.60 -11.17 -3.61
CA HIS A 198 10.44 -11.48 -4.76
C HIS A 198 9.54 -11.58 -5.98
N PRO A 199 9.65 -10.65 -6.93
CA PRO A 199 8.84 -10.66 -8.15
C PRO A 199 8.92 -11.98 -8.93
N ASP A 200 10.04 -12.67 -8.82
CA ASP A 200 10.32 -13.93 -9.50
C ASP A 200 9.88 -15.17 -8.70
N ARG A 201 9.13 -15.01 -7.62
CA ARG A 201 8.66 -16.17 -6.85
C ARG A 201 7.73 -17.04 -7.68
N PRO A 202 7.93 -18.39 -7.68
CA PRO A 202 7.07 -19.33 -8.39
C PRO A 202 5.59 -19.23 -7.98
N GLU A 203 5.31 -18.86 -6.73
CA GLU A 203 3.95 -18.69 -6.24
C GLU A 203 3.21 -17.52 -6.90
N PHE A 204 3.91 -16.56 -7.48
CA PHE A 204 3.32 -15.50 -8.29
C PHE A 204 3.01 -15.96 -9.73
N GLY A 205 3.30 -17.21 -10.05
CA GLY A 205 3.09 -17.81 -11.36
C GLY A 205 4.11 -17.32 -12.40
N ALA A 206 4.16 -18.03 -13.53
CA ALA A 206 5.10 -17.74 -14.62
C ALA A 206 4.79 -16.45 -15.40
N LYS A 207 3.73 -15.72 -15.05
CA LYS A 207 3.35 -14.50 -15.74
C LYS A 207 3.84 -13.28 -14.96
N PRO A 208 4.57 -12.38 -15.61
CA PRO A 208 4.96 -11.12 -14.98
C PRO A 208 3.73 -10.31 -14.56
N CYS A 209 3.88 -9.48 -13.54
CA CYS A 209 2.82 -8.59 -13.10
C CYS A 209 2.42 -7.64 -14.23
N LYS A 210 1.14 -7.58 -14.56
CA LYS A 210 0.61 -6.73 -15.63
C LYS A 210 0.79 -5.22 -15.36
N MET A 211 0.96 -4.84 -14.10
CA MET A 211 1.09 -3.45 -13.68
C MET A 211 2.54 -2.97 -13.64
N CYS A 212 3.50 -3.81 -13.20
CA CYS A 212 4.89 -3.41 -13.06
C CYS A 212 5.89 -4.37 -13.74
N GLY A 213 5.43 -5.30 -14.57
CA GLY A 213 6.30 -6.29 -15.20
C GLY A 213 6.96 -7.27 -14.21
N GLY A 214 6.56 -7.27 -12.94
CA GLY A 214 7.14 -8.12 -11.89
C GLY A 214 8.41 -7.56 -11.24
N THR A 215 8.79 -6.32 -11.57
CA THR A 215 10.05 -5.70 -11.08
C THR A 215 9.81 -4.59 -10.05
N GLY A 216 8.55 -4.24 -9.78
CA GLY A 216 8.22 -3.03 -9.02
C GLY A 216 8.59 -1.73 -9.76
N ASP A 217 9.19 -1.84 -10.93
CA ASP A 217 9.68 -0.73 -11.73
C ASP A 217 8.84 -0.56 -13.00
N LEU A 218 8.21 0.58 -13.13
CA LEU A 218 7.37 0.90 -14.28
C LEU A 218 8.16 1.26 -15.55
N ARG A 219 9.46 1.52 -15.44
CA ARG A 219 10.31 1.83 -16.60
C ARG A 219 10.37 0.69 -17.60
N HIS A 220 10.02 -0.53 -17.20
CA HIS A 220 9.93 -1.69 -18.09
C HIS A 220 8.60 -1.80 -18.83
N LEU A 221 7.59 -1.07 -18.41
CA LEU A 221 6.36 -0.96 -19.17
C LEU A 221 6.61 0.07 -20.27
N GLN A 222 6.66 -0.38 -21.52
CA GLN A 222 6.72 0.51 -22.70
C GLN A 222 5.38 1.24 -22.89
N VAL A 223 4.92 1.90 -21.84
CA VAL A 223 3.66 2.62 -21.82
C VAL A 223 3.96 4.08 -21.51
N ASP A 224 3.47 4.97 -22.32
CA ASP A 224 3.46 6.39 -21.96
C ASP A 224 2.39 6.62 -20.90
N TRP A 225 2.83 6.56 -19.66
CA TRP A 225 1.98 6.76 -18.51
C TRP A 225 1.37 8.16 -18.44
N ALA A 226 1.98 9.13 -19.12
CA ALA A 226 1.45 10.49 -19.15
C ALA A 226 0.15 10.57 -19.96
N GLU A 227 0.00 9.72 -20.98
CA GLU A 227 -1.19 9.67 -21.83
C GLU A 227 -2.23 8.65 -21.38
N LEU A 228 -1.86 7.74 -20.47
CA LEU A 228 -2.72 6.64 -20.07
C LEU A 228 -3.71 7.06 -18.98
N ASP A 229 -5.00 6.98 -19.28
CA ASP A 229 -6.03 7.07 -18.25
C ASP A 229 -6.03 5.79 -17.40
N THR A 230 -5.67 5.91 -16.13
CA THR A 230 -5.58 4.78 -15.21
C THR A 230 -6.91 4.07 -14.97
N ARG A 231 -8.05 4.72 -15.27
CA ARG A 231 -9.39 4.10 -15.22
C ARG A 231 -9.58 3.07 -16.32
N ALA A 232 -8.93 3.29 -17.46
CA ALA A 232 -9.02 2.41 -18.62
C ALA A 232 -8.09 1.20 -18.53
N ILE A 233 -7.23 1.12 -17.53
CA ILE A 233 -6.38 -0.04 -17.33
C ILE A 233 -7.24 -1.21 -16.82
N HIS A 234 -7.77 -1.97 -17.74
CA HIS A 234 -8.32 -3.27 -17.46
C HIS A 234 -7.19 -4.25 -17.36
N PHE A 235 -7.11 -4.92 -16.22
CA PHE A 235 -6.21 -6.03 -16.06
C PHE A 235 -6.89 -7.25 -16.69
N ASP A 236 -6.76 -7.37 -18.02
CA ASP A 236 -7.28 -8.54 -18.72
C ASP A 236 -6.71 -9.82 -18.07
N THR A 237 -7.61 -10.76 -17.88
CA THR A 237 -7.37 -12.06 -17.24
C THR A 237 -6.34 -12.91 -17.98
#